data_9dd15eceab07a8e64113b0ff99eade1c
#
_entry.id   9dd15eceab07a8e64113b0ff99eade1c
#
_cell.length_a   1.000
_cell.length_b   1.000
_cell.length_c   1.000
_cell.angle_alpha   90.00
_cell.angle_beta   90.00
_cell.angle_gamma   90.00
#
_symmetry.space_group_name_H-M   'P 1'
#
loop_
_entity.id
_entity.type
_entity.pdbx_description
1 polymer ?
#
loop_
_entity_poly.entity_id
_entity_poly.type
_entity_poly.pdbx_seq_one_letter_code
_entity_poly.pdbx_strand_id
1 'polypeptide(L)'
;MLPNRTIALALLGSLALCGAASAAQDPSGFSGLLDGGFVYARTRANGAVADSDQYVGSGSLLYVFDNPGLSVQIDGDYDNYYGTRHEPADIWSAGGSAFWRDGKGTFGFSGSYFAVDAPAAPLFSGKESVETFGLFGEYYMLDSLTLQARIGGTGGGGVGFQSYYGAGGFTWYDDPDLAFHAEGNYTTYSSGHNWTGIGASIEYLPFHSVPASFYVGYDYANVSKAHDAKGGDSAAISFGVKFHFGAGRSLRDYQRTGPIEWMGDSRPGANLKF
;
A
#
# COMPACT_ATOMS: atom_id res chain seq x y z
N MET A 1 -16.08 8.91 -23.58
CA MET A 1 -16.59 9.93 -22.65
C MET A 1 -17.57 9.26 -21.71
N LEU A 2 -17.13 8.95 -20.48
CA LEU A 2 -17.90 8.74 -19.24
C LEU A 2 -17.04 8.00 -18.20
N PRO A 3 -16.16 8.67 -17.44
CA PRO A 3 -15.72 8.07 -16.18
C PRO A 3 -15.96 8.94 -14.94
N ASN A 4 -16.55 10.14 -15.08
CA ASN A 4 -16.62 11.06 -13.93
C ASN A 4 -17.67 10.73 -12.86
N ARG A 5 -18.53 9.72 -13.04
CA ARG A 5 -19.59 9.39 -12.07
C ARG A 5 -19.19 8.41 -10.99
N THR A 6 -18.24 7.55 -11.26
CA THR A 6 -17.83 6.50 -10.30
C THR A 6 -16.92 7.04 -9.20
N ILE A 7 -16.05 7.97 -9.53
CA ILE A 7 -15.16 8.64 -8.56
C ILE A 7 -15.95 9.53 -7.59
N ALA A 8 -16.98 10.21 -8.08
CA ALA A 8 -17.83 11.05 -7.25
C ALA A 8 -18.66 10.23 -6.23
N LEU A 9 -19.05 9.01 -6.56
CA LEU A 9 -19.77 8.13 -5.64
C LEU A 9 -18.87 7.54 -4.55
N ALA A 10 -17.63 7.24 -4.86
CA ALA A 10 -16.65 6.76 -3.85
C ALA A 10 -16.32 7.86 -2.84
N LEU A 11 -16.12 9.10 -3.30
CA LEU A 11 -15.89 10.28 -2.43
C LEU A 11 -17.11 10.66 -1.58
N LEU A 12 -18.34 10.53 -2.09
CA LEU A 12 -19.56 10.82 -1.33
C LEU A 12 -19.91 9.71 -0.32
N GLY A 13 -19.55 8.46 -0.60
CA GLY A 13 -19.70 7.35 0.35
C GLY A 13 -18.77 7.49 1.56
N SER A 14 -17.55 7.97 1.36
CA SER A 14 -16.58 8.20 2.44
C SER A 14 -16.97 9.35 3.38
N LEU A 15 -17.60 10.40 2.88
CA LEU A 15 -18.08 11.52 3.71
C LEU A 15 -19.24 11.14 4.64
N ALA A 16 -20.08 10.17 4.27
CA ALA A 16 -21.18 9.71 5.11
C ALA A 16 -20.71 8.82 6.28
N LEU A 17 -19.58 8.15 6.16
CA LEU A 17 -18.97 7.34 7.22
C LEU A 17 -18.22 8.19 8.26
N CYS A 18 -17.71 9.35 7.88
CA CYS A 18 -17.00 10.27 8.80
C CYS A 18 -17.88 10.86 9.91
N GLY A 19 -19.20 10.88 9.75
CA GLY A 19 -20.13 11.40 10.77
C GLY A 19 -20.32 10.53 12.02
N ALA A 20 -19.83 9.30 12.01
CA ALA A 20 -20.00 8.34 13.12
C ALA A 20 -18.75 8.15 14.00
N ALA A 21 -17.64 8.80 13.67
CA ALA A 21 -16.31 8.48 14.23
C ALA A 21 -15.91 9.29 15.48
N SER A 22 -16.83 9.93 16.17
CA SER A 22 -16.51 10.69 17.39
C SER A 22 -16.69 9.90 18.68
N ALA A 23 -16.62 8.59 18.66
CA ALA A 23 -16.81 7.73 19.81
C ALA A 23 -15.49 7.16 20.34
N ALA A 24 -15.14 7.65 21.54
CA ALA A 24 -14.41 6.99 22.62
C ALA A 24 -13.19 6.10 22.28
N GLN A 25 -12.08 6.50 22.85
CA GLN A 25 -10.83 5.76 23.03
C GLN A 25 -11.02 4.46 23.86
N ASP A 26 -11.73 3.51 23.32
CA ASP A 26 -11.62 2.14 23.81
C ASP A 26 -10.58 1.44 22.91
N PRO A 27 -9.50 0.85 23.44
CA PRO A 27 -8.53 0.12 22.62
C PRO A 27 -9.14 -1.08 21.91
N SER A 28 -10.32 -1.52 22.32
CA SER A 28 -11.12 -2.53 21.61
C SER A 28 -12.12 -1.86 20.68
N GLY A 29 -12.35 -2.44 19.51
CA GLY A 29 -13.34 -1.96 18.58
C GLY A 29 -12.83 -1.75 17.15
N PHE A 30 -13.60 -1.02 16.38
CA PHE A 30 -13.30 -0.75 14.97
C PHE A 30 -12.51 0.53 14.77
N SER A 31 -11.49 0.44 13.94
CA SER A 31 -10.82 1.60 13.35
C SER A 31 -10.59 1.36 11.86
N GLY A 32 -10.28 2.39 11.10
CA GLY A 32 -10.06 2.22 9.67
C GLY A 32 -9.31 3.36 9.04
N LEU A 33 -8.98 3.13 7.78
CA LEU A 33 -8.27 4.04 6.90
C LEU A 33 -8.92 4.01 5.52
N LEU A 34 -9.10 5.17 4.93
CA LEU A 34 -9.40 5.32 3.51
C LEU A 34 -8.34 6.21 2.89
N ASP A 35 -7.79 5.78 1.77
CA ASP A 35 -6.77 6.50 1.04
C ASP A 35 -7.24 6.75 -0.39
N GLY A 36 -6.92 7.93 -0.90
CA GLY A 36 -7.13 8.27 -2.31
C GLY A 36 -6.00 9.16 -2.80
N GLY A 37 -5.43 8.80 -3.93
CA GLY A 37 -4.25 9.50 -4.43
C GLY A 37 -4.07 9.42 -5.94
N PHE A 38 -3.03 10.09 -6.36
CA PHE A 38 -2.55 10.12 -7.74
C PHE A 38 -1.07 9.76 -7.75
N VAL A 39 -0.67 8.96 -8.75
CA VAL A 39 0.72 8.58 -8.97
C VAL A 39 1.09 8.90 -10.42
N TYR A 40 2.18 9.62 -10.60
CA TYR A 40 2.85 9.78 -11.88
C TYR A 40 4.12 8.92 -11.88
N ALA A 41 4.24 8.03 -12.85
CA ALA A 41 5.41 7.17 -12.96
C ALA A 41 6.07 7.28 -14.34
N ARG A 42 7.40 7.19 -14.34
CA ARG A 42 8.23 7.09 -15.55
C ARG A 42 9.01 5.78 -15.49
N THR A 43 8.77 4.94 -16.47
CA THR A 43 9.42 3.63 -16.59
C THR A 43 10.34 3.60 -17.80
N ARG A 44 11.52 3.01 -17.62
CA ARG A 44 12.48 2.72 -18.69
C ARG A 44 12.66 1.22 -18.78
N ALA A 45 12.35 0.65 -19.92
CA ALA A 45 12.53 -0.77 -20.18
C ALA A 45 12.93 -1.01 -21.63
N ASN A 46 13.88 -1.88 -21.89
CA ASN A 46 14.33 -2.25 -23.25
C ASN A 46 14.79 -1.06 -24.13
N GLY A 47 15.24 0.04 -23.51
CA GLY A 47 15.61 1.27 -24.21
C GLY A 47 14.43 2.18 -24.59
N ALA A 48 13.21 1.80 -24.26
CA ALA A 48 12.02 2.65 -24.37
C ALA A 48 11.75 3.36 -23.03
N VAL A 49 11.13 4.53 -23.12
CA VAL A 49 10.61 5.28 -21.96
C VAL A 49 9.10 5.37 -22.10
N ALA A 50 8.40 5.10 -21.03
CA ALA A 50 6.95 5.25 -20.94
C ALA A 50 6.61 6.06 -19.69
N ASP A 51 5.70 7.00 -19.84
CA ASP A 51 5.09 7.73 -18.74
C ASP A 51 3.69 7.17 -18.47
N SER A 52 3.25 7.22 -17.22
CA SER A 52 1.93 6.76 -16.81
C SER A 52 1.36 7.58 -15.68
N ASP A 53 0.06 7.73 -15.73
CA ASP A 53 -0.76 8.34 -14.70
C ASP A 53 -1.62 7.25 -14.05
N GLN A 54 -1.77 7.29 -12.71
CA GLN A 54 -2.56 6.33 -11.98
C GLN A 54 -3.42 7.07 -10.94
N TYR A 55 -4.65 6.62 -10.81
CA TYR A 55 -5.51 6.98 -9.70
C TYR A 55 -5.60 5.78 -8.77
N VAL A 56 -5.26 5.99 -7.52
CA VAL A 56 -5.21 4.94 -6.51
C VAL A 56 -6.27 5.20 -5.46
N GLY A 57 -6.90 4.14 -4.98
CA GLY A 57 -7.83 4.19 -3.87
C GLY A 57 -7.70 2.94 -3.03
N SER A 58 -7.59 3.10 -1.72
CA SER A 58 -7.53 1.95 -0.82
C SER A 58 -8.38 2.16 0.43
N GLY A 59 -8.71 1.06 1.09
CA GLY A 59 -9.38 1.08 2.37
C GLY A 59 -8.98 -0.10 3.23
N SER A 60 -8.86 0.18 4.52
CA SER A 60 -8.56 -0.82 5.54
C SER A 60 -9.54 -0.69 6.69
N LEU A 61 -10.00 -1.82 7.22
CA LEU A 61 -10.83 -1.90 8.41
C LEU A 61 -10.19 -2.86 9.39
N LEU A 62 -9.92 -2.36 10.59
CA LEU A 62 -9.33 -3.08 11.71
C LEU A 62 -10.36 -3.32 12.79
N TYR A 63 -10.36 -4.51 13.35
CA TYR A 63 -11.05 -4.83 14.60
C TYR A 63 -10.05 -5.32 15.64
N VAL A 64 -10.03 -4.66 16.79
CA VAL A 64 -9.23 -5.01 17.95
C VAL A 64 -10.10 -5.74 18.95
N PHE A 65 -9.72 -6.96 19.34
CA PHE A 65 -10.45 -7.76 20.34
C PHE A 65 -10.11 -7.31 21.75
N ASP A 66 -11.05 -7.56 22.68
CA ASP A 66 -10.83 -7.29 24.12
C ASP A 66 -9.70 -8.12 24.72
N ASN A 67 -9.32 -9.23 24.07
CA ASN A 67 -8.18 -10.03 24.48
C ASN A 67 -6.88 -9.32 24.10
N PRO A 68 -5.96 -9.06 25.06
CA PRO A 68 -4.88 -8.12 24.87
C PRO A 68 -4.08 -8.40 23.59
N GLY A 69 -4.12 -7.45 22.70
CA GLY A 69 -3.27 -7.34 21.52
C GLY A 69 -3.72 -8.07 20.26
N LEU A 70 -4.73 -8.95 20.30
CA LEU A 70 -5.19 -9.63 19.08
C LEU A 70 -6.01 -8.67 18.22
N SER A 71 -5.70 -8.62 16.93
CA SER A 71 -6.35 -7.77 15.94
C SER A 71 -6.53 -8.51 14.63
N VAL A 72 -7.58 -8.15 13.89
CA VAL A 72 -7.84 -8.64 12.54
C VAL A 72 -8.14 -7.44 11.64
N GLN A 73 -7.53 -7.40 10.47
CA GLN A 73 -7.69 -6.35 9.50
C GLN A 73 -8.11 -6.93 8.16
N ILE A 74 -8.97 -6.21 7.45
CA ILE A 74 -9.29 -6.46 6.04
C ILE A 74 -8.88 -5.24 5.23
N ASP A 75 -8.38 -5.48 4.02
CA ASP A 75 -7.85 -4.47 3.13
C ASP A 75 -8.41 -4.65 1.73
N GLY A 76 -8.56 -3.53 1.02
CA GLY A 76 -8.89 -3.54 -0.39
C GLY A 76 -8.31 -2.34 -1.09
N ASP A 77 -7.90 -2.52 -2.34
CA ASP A 77 -7.42 -1.43 -3.19
C ASP A 77 -7.89 -1.57 -4.62
N TYR A 78 -7.89 -0.42 -5.26
CA TYR A 78 -8.16 -0.28 -6.67
C TYR A 78 -7.25 0.79 -7.26
N ASP A 79 -6.55 0.41 -8.31
CA ASP A 79 -5.70 1.31 -9.09
C ASP A 79 -6.19 1.30 -10.54
N ASN A 80 -6.37 2.49 -11.09
CA ASN A 80 -6.66 2.68 -12.50
C ASN A 80 -5.44 3.32 -13.16
N TYR A 81 -4.86 2.60 -14.09
CA TYR A 81 -3.61 2.93 -14.76
C TYR A 81 -3.84 3.41 -16.18
N TYR A 82 -3.22 4.52 -16.57
CA TYR A 82 -3.21 5.05 -17.92
C TYR A 82 -1.76 5.16 -18.43
N GLY A 83 -1.36 4.28 -19.31
CA GLY A 83 -0.05 4.35 -19.97
C GLY A 83 -0.03 5.29 -21.17
N THR A 84 1.15 5.53 -21.73
CA THR A 84 1.41 6.43 -22.89
C THR A 84 0.59 6.07 -24.14
N ARG A 85 0.08 4.86 -24.23
CA ARG A 85 -0.79 4.40 -25.33
C ARG A 85 -2.28 4.54 -25.03
N HIS A 86 -2.64 5.15 -23.87
CA HIS A 86 -4.03 5.33 -23.41
C HIS A 86 -4.84 4.03 -23.26
N GLU A 87 -4.19 2.90 -23.14
CA GLU A 87 -4.84 1.65 -22.84
C GLU A 87 -4.95 1.52 -21.31
N PRO A 88 -6.18 1.55 -20.77
CA PRO A 88 -6.37 1.46 -19.33
C PRO A 88 -6.04 0.05 -18.85
N ALA A 89 -5.43 -0.04 -17.69
CA ALA A 89 -5.35 -1.26 -16.93
C ALA A 89 -5.96 -1.03 -15.55
N ASP A 90 -6.81 -1.95 -15.13
CA ASP A 90 -7.41 -1.95 -13.83
C ASP A 90 -6.73 -2.98 -12.95
N ILE A 91 -6.35 -2.55 -11.77
CA ILE A 91 -5.71 -3.39 -10.77
C ILE A 91 -6.57 -3.33 -9.51
N TRP A 92 -6.90 -4.46 -8.94
CA TRP A 92 -7.56 -4.48 -7.65
C TRP A 92 -6.98 -5.56 -6.76
N SER A 93 -7.01 -5.33 -5.48
CA SER A 93 -6.65 -6.35 -4.50
C SER A 93 -7.65 -6.40 -3.36
N ALA A 94 -7.71 -7.56 -2.71
CA ALA A 94 -8.39 -7.75 -1.45
C ALA A 94 -7.53 -8.64 -0.56
N GLY A 95 -7.44 -8.29 0.71
CA GLY A 95 -6.58 -9.02 1.63
C GLY A 95 -7.07 -8.94 3.06
N GLY A 96 -6.28 -9.56 3.93
CA GLY A 96 -6.49 -9.47 5.36
C GLY A 96 -5.25 -9.87 6.13
N SER A 97 -5.22 -9.47 7.37
CA SER A 97 -4.16 -9.80 8.31
C SER A 97 -4.72 -10.10 9.69
N ALA A 98 -3.98 -10.93 10.43
CA ALA A 98 -4.21 -11.15 11.83
C ALA A 98 -2.89 -10.97 12.57
N PHE A 99 -2.91 -10.22 13.66
CA PHE A 99 -1.71 -9.82 14.36
C PHE A 99 -1.94 -9.55 15.84
N TRP A 100 -0.86 -9.60 16.57
CA TRP A 100 -0.77 -9.14 17.95
C TRP A 100 -0.07 -7.80 18.00
N ARG A 101 -0.62 -6.90 18.80
CA ARG A 101 -0.06 -5.57 19.03
C ARG A 101 0.02 -5.32 20.54
N ASP A 102 1.15 -4.76 20.97
CA ASP A 102 1.36 -4.29 22.34
C ASP A 102 2.04 -2.92 22.33
N GLY A 103 2.40 -2.41 23.53
CA GLY A 103 3.08 -1.12 23.64
C GLY A 103 4.49 -1.07 23.05
N LYS A 104 5.04 -2.21 22.57
CA LYS A 104 6.39 -2.29 21.99
C LYS A 104 6.38 -2.54 20.49
N GLY A 105 5.28 -3.04 19.94
CA GLY A 105 5.21 -3.33 18.53
C GLY A 105 4.04 -4.20 18.12
N THR A 106 4.14 -4.65 16.89
CA THR A 106 3.14 -5.51 16.22
C THR A 106 3.84 -6.68 15.57
N PHE A 107 3.22 -7.85 15.59
CA PHE A 107 3.67 -9.02 14.85
C PHE A 107 2.48 -9.80 14.32
N GLY A 108 2.51 -10.19 13.06
CA GLY A 108 1.40 -10.89 12.45
C GLY A 108 1.71 -11.56 11.12
N PHE A 109 0.64 -12.05 10.53
CA PHE A 109 0.64 -12.62 9.20
C PHE A 109 -0.44 -11.95 8.34
N SER A 110 -0.19 -11.90 7.04
CA SER A 110 -1.10 -11.34 6.04
C SER A 110 -1.23 -12.26 4.85
N GLY A 111 -2.36 -12.15 4.17
CA GLY A 111 -2.59 -12.76 2.87
C GLY A 111 -3.46 -11.85 2.02
N SER A 112 -3.20 -11.81 0.71
CA SER A 112 -4.00 -11.02 -0.22
C SER A 112 -4.14 -11.73 -1.57
N TYR A 113 -5.20 -11.40 -2.26
CA TYR A 113 -5.46 -11.73 -3.63
C TYR A 113 -5.38 -10.46 -4.46
N PHE A 114 -4.66 -10.51 -5.56
CA PHE A 114 -4.40 -9.41 -6.44
C PHE A 114 -4.81 -9.82 -7.87
N ALA A 115 -5.51 -8.96 -8.58
CA ALA A 115 -5.90 -9.20 -9.96
C ALA A 115 -5.61 -7.98 -10.84
N VAL A 116 -5.14 -8.27 -12.04
CA VAL A 116 -4.85 -7.29 -13.09
C VAL A 116 -5.76 -7.59 -14.28
N ASP A 117 -6.47 -6.58 -14.75
CA ASP A 117 -7.16 -6.60 -16.04
C ASP A 117 -6.45 -5.61 -16.97
N ALA A 118 -5.54 -6.13 -17.79
CA ALA A 118 -4.72 -5.34 -18.69
C ALA A 118 -4.84 -5.89 -20.12
N PRO A 119 -5.85 -5.46 -20.89
CA PRO A 119 -6.18 -6.05 -22.21
C PRO A 119 -5.05 -5.92 -23.23
N ALA A 120 -4.11 -5.01 -23.06
CA ALA A 120 -3.07 -4.75 -24.04
C ALA A 120 -1.68 -4.40 -23.48
N ALA A 121 -1.42 -4.69 -22.21
CA ALA A 121 -0.08 -4.47 -21.66
C ALA A 121 0.93 -5.46 -22.27
N PRO A 122 2.11 -4.99 -22.70
CA PRO A 122 3.09 -5.85 -23.40
C PRO A 122 3.65 -7.00 -22.57
N LEU A 123 3.46 -6.98 -21.26
CA LEU A 123 3.92 -8.03 -20.33
C LEU A 123 2.75 -8.86 -19.75
N PHE A 124 1.52 -8.35 -19.79
CA PHE A 124 0.33 -9.00 -19.27
C PHE A 124 -0.78 -8.87 -20.30
N SER A 125 -1.06 -9.90 -21.04
CA SER A 125 -2.20 -9.92 -21.95
C SER A 125 -3.33 -10.75 -21.33
N GLY A 126 -4.32 -10.07 -20.76
CA GLY A 126 -5.50 -10.74 -20.20
C GLY A 126 -5.73 -10.47 -18.72
N LYS A 127 -6.47 -11.37 -18.08
CA LYS A 127 -6.75 -11.33 -16.65
C LYS A 127 -5.79 -12.24 -15.91
N GLU A 128 -5.00 -11.66 -15.06
CA GLU A 128 -4.06 -12.40 -14.23
C GLU A 128 -4.35 -12.19 -12.76
N SER A 129 -4.07 -13.19 -11.95
CA SER A 129 -4.23 -13.10 -10.51
C SER A 129 -3.05 -13.72 -9.78
N VAL A 130 -2.72 -13.14 -8.64
CA VAL A 130 -1.64 -13.58 -7.78
C VAL A 130 -2.13 -13.60 -6.33
N GLU A 131 -1.82 -14.66 -5.61
CA GLU A 131 -2.02 -14.74 -4.17
C GLU A 131 -0.72 -14.41 -3.46
N THR A 132 -0.79 -13.68 -2.37
CA THR A 132 0.37 -13.34 -1.55
C THR A 132 0.15 -13.77 -0.12
N PHE A 133 1.23 -14.11 0.56
CA PHE A 133 1.22 -14.41 1.98
C PHE A 133 2.54 -13.97 2.59
N GLY A 134 2.50 -13.57 3.86
CA GLY A 134 3.72 -13.12 4.54
C GLY A 134 3.56 -12.94 6.03
N LEU A 135 4.71 -12.76 6.65
CA LEU A 135 4.85 -12.35 8.04
C LEU A 135 5.31 -10.90 8.05
N PHE A 136 4.88 -10.16 9.05
CA PHE A 136 5.31 -8.79 9.25
C PHE A 136 5.48 -8.47 10.72
N GLY A 137 6.23 -7.42 11.00
CA GLY A 137 6.39 -6.88 12.34
C GLY A 137 6.73 -5.41 12.32
N GLU A 138 6.30 -4.72 13.37
CA GLU A 138 6.67 -3.35 13.68
C GLU A 138 7.28 -3.33 15.08
N TYR A 139 8.29 -2.51 15.28
CA TYR A 139 8.91 -2.29 16.58
C TYR A 139 8.92 -0.80 16.89
N TYR A 140 8.24 -0.40 17.96
CA TYR A 140 8.15 0.97 18.44
C TYR A 140 9.40 1.29 19.26
N MET A 141 10.51 1.56 18.54
CA MET A 141 11.84 1.73 19.13
C MET A 141 11.90 2.94 20.05
N LEU A 142 11.29 4.04 19.63
CA LEU A 142 11.15 5.30 20.38
C LEU A 142 9.74 5.84 20.17
N ASP A 143 9.33 6.82 20.94
CA ASP A 143 8.07 7.54 20.68
C ASP A 143 8.07 8.18 19.29
N SER A 144 9.23 8.61 18.82
CA SER A 144 9.42 9.22 17.51
C SER A 144 9.87 8.26 16.40
N LEU A 145 10.03 6.95 16.68
CA LEU A 145 10.58 6.02 15.68
C LEU A 145 9.92 4.66 15.74
N THR A 146 9.34 4.24 14.62
CA THR A 146 8.84 2.89 14.37
C THR A 146 9.70 2.22 13.31
N LEU A 147 10.20 1.02 13.57
CA LEU A 147 10.85 0.16 12.58
C LEU A 147 9.86 -0.86 12.05
N GLN A 148 9.96 -1.22 10.78
CA GLN A 148 9.06 -2.17 10.12
C GLN A 148 9.85 -3.19 9.33
N ALA A 149 9.35 -4.42 9.30
CA ALA A 149 9.90 -5.47 8.44
C ALA A 149 8.80 -6.44 8.00
N ARG A 150 8.96 -7.02 6.81
CA ARG A 150 8.08 -8.06 6.30
C ARG A 150 8.83 -9.00 5.37
N ILE A 151 8.38 -10.24 5.34
CA ILE A 151 8.87 -11.29 4.44
C ILE A 151 7.69 -12.11 3.97
N GLY A 152 7.76 -12.61 2.76
CA GLY A 152 6.67 -13.45 2.25
C GLY A 152 6.96 -14.04 0.88
N GLY A 153 5.91 -14.51 0.26
CA GLY A 153 5.95 -15.07 -1.07
C GLY A 153 4.65 -14.88 -1.82
N THR A 154 4.70 -15.14 -3.11
CA THR A 154 3.55 -15.17 -3.99
C THR A 154 3.37 -16.56 -4.56
N GLY A 155 2.13 -16.95 -4.79
CA GLY A 155 1.76 -18.21 -5.44
C GLY A 155 0.45 -18.04 -6.18
N GLY A 156 0.03 -19.07 -6.96
CA GLY A 156 -1.25 -19.07 -7.63
C GLY A 156 -1.26 -18.36 -8.99
N GLY A 157 -2.40 -18.45 -9.67
CA GLY A 157 -2.61 -17.88 -11.00
C GLY A 157 -2.06 -18.73 -12.15
N GLY A 158 -2.63 -18.57 -13.33
CA GLY A 158 -2.25 -19.31 -14.54
C GLY A 158 -0.84 -19.00 -15.07
N VAL A 159 -0.15 -18.05 -14.50
CA VAL A 159 1.24 -17.69 -14.80
C VAL A 159 2.05 -18.11 -13.59
N GLY A 160 2.83 -19.14 -13.68
CA GLY A 160 3.61 -19.75 -12.60
C GLY A 160 4.65 -18.82 -11.95
N PHE A 161 4.25 -17.60 -11.60
CA PHE A 161 5.06 -16.65 -10.86
C PHE A 161 5.10 -17.05 -9.38
N GLN A 162 6.14 -17.77 -9.03
CA GLN A 162 6.53 -17.89 -7.64
C GLN A 162 7.57 -16.83 -7.35
N SER A 163 7.36 -16.06 -6.32
CA SER A 163 8.35 -15.10 -5.84
C SER A 163 8.46 -15.13 -4.33
N TYR A 164 9.62 -14.70 -3.85
CA TYR A 164 9.86 -14.42 -2.44
C TYR A 164 10.24 -12.96 -2.30
N TYR A 165 9.72 -12.30 -1.28
CA TYR A 165 10.01 -10.89 -1.04
C TYR A 165 10.43 -10.64 0.41
N GLY A 166 11.19 -9.57 0.59
CA GLY A 166 11.49 -8.98 1.88
C GLY A 166 11.49 -7.47 1.76
N ALA A 167 11.00 -6.80 2.80
CA ALA A 167 11.03 -5.36 2.89
C ALA A 167 11.35 -4.93 4.33
N GLY A 168 11.94 -3.75 4.46
CA GLY A 168 12.22 -3.15 5.74
C GLY A 168 12.27 -1.64 5.63
N GLY A 169 11.81 -0.97 6.66
CA GLY A 169 11.72 0.47 6.67
C GLY A 169 11.58 1.06 8.05
N PHE A 170 11.37 2.35 8.07
CA PHE A 170 11.11 3.08 9.30
C PHE A 170 10.13 4.23 9.06
N THR A 171 9.44 4.60 10.14
CA THR A 171 8.67 5.84 10.24
C THR A 171 9.26 6.68 11.35
N TRP A 172 9.68 7.89 11.02
CA TRP A 172 10.15 8.87 11.99
C TRP A 172 9.13 10.00 12.11
N TYR A 173 8.74 10.30 13.35
CA TYR A 173 7.82 11.38 13.70
C TYR A 173 8.62 12.54 14.24
N ASP A 174 8.72 13.63 13.48
CA ASP A 174 9.31 14.90 13.97
C ASP A 174 8.36 15.58 14.96
N ASP A 175 7.07 15.46 14.68
CA ASP A 175 5.94 15.85 15.51
C ASP A 175 4.91 14.72 15.47
N PRO A 176 4.01 14.55 16.48
CA PRO A 176 2.96 13.53 16.43
C PRO A 176 2.10 13.52 15.16
N ASP A 177 2.03 14.64 14.45
CA ASP A 177 1.23 14.84 13.24
C ASP A 177 2.05 14.97 11.96
N LEU A 178 3.37 14.86 12.04
CA LEU A 178 4.28 14.88 10.89
C LEU A 178 5.16 13.62 10.89
N ALA A 179 5.01 12.80 9.88
CA ALA A 179 5.74 11.55 9.72
C ALA A 179 6.58 11.54 8.43
N PHE A 180 7.78 10.99 8.54
CA PHE A 180 8.68 10.68 7.44
C PHE A 180 8.83 9.16 7.36
N HIS A 181 8.49 8.60 6.21
CA HIS A 181 8.58 7.17 5.97
C HIS A 181 9.72 6.90 4.99
N ALA A 182 10.44 5.81 5.19
CA ALA A 182 11.35 5.28 4.21
C ALA A 182 11.36 3.76 4.27
N GLU A 183 11.38 3.12 3.10
CA GLU A 183 11.36 1.66 2.95
C GLU A 183 12.28 1.22 1.82
N GLY A 184 12.89 0.04 1.98
CA GLY A 184 13.54 -0.71 0.91
C GLY A 184 12.92 -2.09 0.79
N ASN A 185 12.80 -2.58 -0.45
CA ASN A 185 12.28 -3.92 -0.71
C ASN A 185 13.13 -4.67 -1.74
N TYR A 186 13.04 -5.98 -1.66
CA TYR A 186 13.66 -6.90 -2.59
C TYR A 186 12.73 -8.07 -2.86
N THR A 187 12.53 -8.38 -4.14
CA THR A 187 11.73 -9.53 -4.57
C THR A 187 12.55 -10.35 -5.57
N THR A 188 12.57 -11.66 -5.39
CA THR A 188 13.16 -12.60 -6.33
C THR A 188 12.10 -13.49 -6.93
N TYR A 189 12.12 -13.67 -8.24
CA TYR A 189 11.17 -14.46 -9.00
C TYR A 189 11.79 -15.78 -9.45
N SER A 190 10.99 -16.83 -9.53
CA SER A 190 11.43 -18.14 -10.05
C SER A 190 11.93 -18.10 -11.49
N SER A 191 11.52 -17.08 -12.26
CA SER A 191 12.02 -16.77 -13.60
C SER A 191 13.46 -16.23 -13.64
N GLY A 192 14.08 -15.98 -12.47
CA GLY A 192 15.44 -15.44 -12.36
C GLY A 192 15.54 -13.92 -12.40
N HIS A 193 14.41 -13.20 -12.45
CA HIS A 193 14.37 -11.76 -12.28
C HIS A 193 14.45 -11.38 -10.80
N ASN A 194 15.01 -10.22 -10.53
CA ASN A 194 14.98 -9.65 -9.20
C ASN A 194 14.45 -8.21 -9.32
N TRP A 195 13.66 -7.83 -8.35
CA TRP A 195 13.15 -6.48 -8.18
C TRP A 195 13.76 -5.88 -6.92
N THR A 196 14.25 -4.66 -7.01
CA THR A 196 14.72 -3.88 -5.86
C THR A 196 14.03 -2.54 -5.89
N GLY A 197 13.41 -2.15 -4.79
CA GLY A 197 12.73 -0.88 -4.65
C GLY A 197 13.19 -0.11 -3.41
N ILE A 198 13.13 1.20 -3.49
CA ILE A 198 13.25 2.12 -2.37
C ILE A 198 12.17 3.17 -2.49
N GLY A 199 11.57 3.55 -1.36
CA GLY A 199 10.56 4.58 -1.29
C GLY A 199 10.77 5.50 -0.10
N ALA A 200 10.29 6.72 -0.22
CA ALA A 200 10.20 7.66 0.89
C ALA A 200 8.96 8.53 0.74
N SER A 201 8.32 8.86 1.86
CA SER A 201 7.18 9.77 1.85
C SER A 201 7.15 10.64 3.11
N ILE A 202 6.43 11.74 2.99
CA ILE A 202 6.10 12.65 4.08
C ILE A 202 4.59 12.67 4.19
N GLU A 203 4.08 12.51 5.40
CA GLU A 203 2.66 12.57 5.72
C GLU A 203 2.41 13.57 6.83
N TYR A 204 1.38 14.41 6.67
CA TYR A 204 1.05 15.48 7.61
C TYR A 204 -0.46 15.52 7.90
N LEU A 205 -0.83 15.53 9.18
CA LEU A 205 -2.18 15.69 9.69
C LEU A 205 -2.39 17.13 10.17
N PRO A 206 -2.94 18.03 9.34
CA PRO A 206 -2.98 19.48 9.67
C PRO A 206 -4.03 19.84 10.72
N PHE A 207 -5.06 19.00 10.91
CA PHE A 207 -6.21 19.35 11.76
C PHE A 207 -6.67 18.17 12.61
N HIS A 208 -6.63 18.28 13.91
CA HIS A 208 -7.15 17.24 14.82
C HIS A 208 -8.68 17.09 14.78
N SER A 209 -9.40 18.12 14.31
CA SER A 209 -10.87 18.07 14.16
C SER A 209 -11.33 17.31 12.92
N VAL A 210 -10.45 17.15 11.95
CA VAL A 210 -10.69 16.39 10.72
C VAL A 210 -9.59 15.36 10.61
N PRO A 211 -9.87 14.06 10.77
CA PRO A 211 -8.86 13.02 10.76
C PRO A 211 -8.39 12.72 9.32
N ALA A 212 -7.93 13.74 8.64
CA ALA A 212 -7.44 13.68 7.26
C ALA A 212 -6.00 14.14 7.19
N SER A 213 -5.10 13.27 6.77
CA SER A 213 -3.71 13.57 6.48
C SER A 213 -3.47 13.71 4.98
N PHE A 214 -2.43 14.44 4.62
CA PHE A 214 -1.94 14.60 3.26
C PHE A 214 -0.57 13.99 3.15
N TYR A 215 -0.31 13.31 2.05
CA TYR A 215 1.02 12.75 1.81
C TYR A 215 1.56 13.11 0.43
N VAL A 216 2.88 13.09 0.34
CA VAL A 216 3.66 13.09 -0.88
C VAL A 216 4.75 12.03 -0.76
N GLY A 217 4.94 11.25 -1.81
CA GLY A 217 5.92 10.18 -1.85
C GLY A 217 6.74 10.16 -3.13
N TYR A 218 7.89 9.50 -3.04
CA TYR A 218 8.75 9.18 -4.17
C TYR A 218 9.20 7.73 -4.05
N ASP A 219 9.05 6.98 -5.13
CA ASP A 219 9.44 5.58 -5.23
C ASP A 219 10.38 5.40 -6.42
N TYR A 220 11.41 4.59 -6.23
CA TYR A 220 12.30 4.14 -7.28
C TYR A 220 12.42 2.63 -7.23
N ALA A 221 12.32 2.00 -8.38
CA ALA A 221 12.44 0.57 -8.51
C ALA A 221 13.33 0.18 -9.69
N ASN A 222 14.05 -0.92 -9.53
CA ASN A 222 14.89 -1.51 -10.56
C ASN A 222 14.61 -2.99 -10.71
N VAL A 223 14.44 -3.42 -11.96
CA VAL A 223 14.29 -4.83 -12.33
C VAL A 223 15.58 -5.31 -12.97
N SER A 224 16.19 -6.33 -12.39
CA SER A 224 17.40 -6.93 -12.97
C SER A 224 17.11 -7.66 -14.28
N LYS A 225 18.13 -7.77 -15.11
CA LYS A 225 18.06 -8.61 -16.33
C LYS A 225 17.91 -10.07 -15.96
N ALA A 226 17.05 -10.79 -16.68
CA ALA A 226 17.02 -12.24 -16.62
C ALA A 226 17.02 -12.83 -18.03
N HIS A 227 17.85 -13.81 -18.26
CA HIS A 227 18.05 -14.54 -19.52
C HIS A 227 18.12 -13.59 -20.74
N ASP A 228 17.00 -13.42 -21.46
CA ASP A 228 16.94 -12.63 -22.70
C ASP A 228 16.25 -11.26 -22.53
N ALA A 229 15.68 -10.97 -21.38
CA ALA A 229 15.03 -9.70 -21.11
C ALA A 229 16.01 -8.66 -20.56
N LYS A 230 16.02 -7.47 -21.14
CA LYS A 230 16.75 -6.33 -20.60
C LYS A 230 16.02 -5.85 -19.36
N GLY A 231 16.78 -5.56 -18.29
CA GLY A 231 16.21 -4.95 -17.08
C GLY A 231 15.63 -3.56 -17.36
N GLY A 232 14.98 -3.00 -16.36
CA GLY A 232 14.38 -1.69 -16.41
C GLY A 232 14.41 -0.98 -15.07
N ASP A 233 14.05 0.28 -15.09
CA ASP A 233 13.86 1.09 -13.89
C ASP A 233 12.55 1.88 -13.98
N SER A 234 11.98 2.19 -12.83
CA SER A 234 10.80 3.04 -12.69
C SER A 234 11.02 4.03 -11.57
N ALA A 235 10.58 5.27 -11.80
CA ALA A 235 10.53 6.30 -10.77
C ALA A 235 9.10 6.86 -10.73
N ALA A 236 8.54 7.01 -9.54
CA ALA A 236 7.19 7.49 -9.34
C ALA A 236 7.14 8.60 -8.30
N ILE A 237 6.23 9.54 -8.48
CA ILE A 237 5.84 10.54 -7.49
C ILE A 237 4.36 10.30 -7.19
N SER A 238 4.03 10.23 -5.91
CA SER A 238 2.67 10.06 -5.43
C SER A 238 2.26 11.22 -4.53
N PHE A 239 0.97 11.53 -4.53
CA PHE A 239 0.36 12.43 -3.55
C PHE A 239 -1.11 12.04 -3.34
N GLY A 240 -1.60 12.28 -2.15
CA GLY A 240 -2.97 11.91 -1.82
C GLY A 240 -3.41 12.37 -0.44
N VAL A 241 -4.57 11.86 -0.08
CA VAL A 241 -5.25 12.17 1.19
C VAL A 241 -5.68 10.87 1.84
N LYS A 242 -5.39 10.72 3.13
CA LYS A 242 -5.84 9.61 3.96
C LYS A 242 -6.86 10.10 4.98
N PHE A 243 -7.93 9.36 5.15
CA PHE A 243 -8.92 9.58 6.20
C PHE A 243 -8.83 8.48 7.24
N HIS A 244 -8.50 8.85 8.46
CA HIS A 244 -8.39 7.96 9.61
C HIS A 244 -9.67 8.00 10.43
N PHE A 245 -10.19 6.87 10.86
CA PHE A 245 -11.34 6.82 11.75
C PHE A 245 -11.19 5.74 12.82
N GLY A 246 -11.79 5.98 13.98
CA GLY A 246 -11.67 5.09 15.15
C GLY A 246 -10.61 5.56 16.13
N ALA A 247 -9.58 4.77 16.34
CA ALA A 247 -8.57 5.03 17.36
C ALA A 247 -7.57 6.12 16.94
N GLY A 248 -7.13 6.94 17.89
CA GLY A 248 -6.06 7.91 17.71
C GLY A 248 -6.49 9.37 17.75
N ARG A 249 -5.55 10.26 18.04
CA ARG A 249 -5.72 11.73 18.04
C ARG A 249 -4.65 12.45 17.24
N SER A 250 -3.56 11.75 16.93
CA SER A 250 -2.45 12.23 16.12
C SER A 250 -2.16 11.23 15.02
N LEU A 251 -1.38 11.62 14.04
CA LEU A 251 -0.93 10.72 12.98
C LEU A 251 -0.17 9.51 13.56
N ARG A 252 0.71 9.75 14.53
CA ARG A 252 1.43 8.68 15.23
C ARG A 252 0.48 7.69 15.93
N ASP A 253 -0.56 8.21 16.61
CA ASP A 253 -1.52 7.37 17.27
C ASP A 253 -2.30 6.54 16.26
N TYR A 254 -2.78 7.15 15.17
CA TYR A 254 -3.47 6.43 14.09
C TYR A 254 -2.61 5.30 13.52
N GLN A 255 -1.34 5.55 13.24
CA GLN A 255 -0.45 4.54 12.68
C GLN A 255 -0.09 3.42 13.68
N ARG A 256 -0.03 3.72 14.99
CA ARG A 256 0.30 2.73 16.02
C ARG A 256 -0.91 1.98 16.59
N THR A 257 -2.11 2.50 16.45
CA THR A 257 -3.33 1.88 17.00
C THR A 257 -4.37 1.54 15.94
N GLY A 258 -4.33 2.19 14.79
CA GLY A 258 -5.19 1.96 13.64
C GLY A 258 -4.73 0.79 12.76
N PRO A 259 -5.28 0.68 11.54
CA PRO A 259 -4.84 -0.28 10.55
C PRO A 259 -3.34 -0.18 10.27
N ILE A 260 -2.72 -1.33 10.02
CA ILE A 260 -1.33 -1.35 9.56
C ILE A 260 -1.31 -0.87 8.12
N GLU A 261 -0.54 0.16 7.89
CA GLU A 261 -0.31 0.69 6.57
C GLU A 261 0.90 -0.01 5.96
N TRP A 262 0.70 -0.60 4.79
CA TRP A 262 1.81 -1.07 3.99
C TRP A 262 2.42 0.14 3.29
N MET A 263 3.61 0.53 3.72
CA MET A 263 4.33 1.64 3.10
C MET A 263 4.63 1.34 1.64
N GLY A 264 4.27 2.30 0.80
CA GLY A 264 4.46 2.23 -0.64
C GLY A 264 3.75 1.05 -1.28
N ASP A 265 3.94 0.89 -2.55
CA ASP A 265 3.50 -0.26 -3.34
C ASP A 265 4.37 -1.51 -3.12
N SER A 266 4.90 -1.68 -1.95
CA SER A 266 5.68 -2.85 -1.58
C SER A 266 4.81 -4.11 -1.42
N ARG A 267 3.52 -4.03 -1.76
CA ARG A 267 2.72 -5.23 -2.03
C ARG A 267 3.34 -5.96 -3.20
N PRO A 268 3.54 -7.28 -3.10
CA PRO A 268 4.16 -8.05 -4.18
C PRO A 268 3.49 -7.91 -5.55
N GLY A 269 2.25 -7.45 -5.59
CA GLY A 269 1.51 -7.18 -6.81
C GLY A 269 1.59 -5.75 -7.31
N ALA A 270 1.75 -4.76 -6.44
CA ALA A 270 1.84 -3.36 -6.83
C ALA A 270 3.17 -3.00 -7.51
N ASN A 271 4.21 -3.80 -7.28
CA ASN A 271 5.49 -3.68 -7.99
C ASN A 271 5.44 -4.15 -9.45
N LEU A 272 4.28 -4.59 -9.95
CA LEU A 272 4.05 -4.89 -11.36
C LEU A 272 3.67 -3.65 -12.19
N LYS A 273 3.91 -2.45 -11.68
CA LYS A 273 3.72 -1.20 -12.40
C LYS A 273 4.80 -1.06 -13.46
N PHE A 274 4.50 -1.52 -14.67
CA PHE A 274 5.36 -1.44 -15.86
C PHE A 274 4.74 -0.57 -16.95
#